data_bd152aa8f7b878ec22c36ff244c275fe
#
_entry.id   bd152aa8f7b878ec22c36ff244c275fe
#
_cell.length_a   1.000
_cell.length_b   1.000
_cell.length_c   1.000
_cell.angle_alpha   90.00
_cell.angle_beta   90.00
_cell.angle_gamma   90.00
#
_symmetry.space_group_name_H-M   'P 1'
#
loop_
_entity.id
_entity.type
_entity.pdbx_description
1 polymer ?
#
loop_
_entity_poly.entity_id
_entity_poly.type
_entity_poly.pdbx_seq_one_letter_code
_entity_poly.pdbx_strand_id
1 'polypeptide(L)'
;ASGKFGITSGVTLDGTVNPDFSQVESDQFHITVNQRFPLFFSEKRPFFMEGMGLFNIARGNNMRTAVHTRRIVDPIFGAKLTGTVGKTTFGVLNSLDDHPGDIGDRGDEFADFNKLFTVGRATYALRRSDYIGGIVTQTSHKGRNNFAAGGDFIVRPSSAQSVAGMFLTTRTNDGSNDTQGNAAQLTYEFETRRFQSTVQAEHYDPDFQMDTAFYFRTGFTGAWTYQQVNFYPRSGQNFWLQRVSPFVFAKIGHDRIQDGDENFLNTGLRFNFTRQGNFNIETSRGKEAWLGQEFNVGSDIFLFAGMQAVRWLNFFGGAGIGPSIYYDEVDPFQGRQLFSFFGFTLQPNQHLTQNFEGNVSRFDRESTGERIYDVAVLNSKTTYQFDKHFLVRFQAQYDSSEHRVLTDLLASYEFVPGTVFHAGYGSLYERGFSDGLPDDAIRPAHIEQKYRAMNRGLFFKASYLKRF
;
A
#
# COMPACT_ATOMS: atom_id res chain seq x y z
N ALA A 1 26.96 -2.26 -4.80
CA ALA A 1 27.37 -3.66 -4.68
C ALA A 1 26.62 -4.33 -3.55
N SER A 2 26.13 -5.57 -3.75
CA SER A 2 25.41 -6.33 -2.71
C SER A 2 26.03 -7.72 -2.54
N GLY A 3 26.00 -8.22 -1.31
CA GLY A 3 26.53 -9.55 -0.98
C GLY A 3 25.66 -10.24 0.06
N LYS A 4 25.57 -11.57 -0.03
CA LYS A 4 24.84 -12.41 0.89
C LYS A 4 25.73 -13.54 1.39
N PHE A 5 25.77 -13.70 2.70
CA PHE A 5 26.62 -14.69 3.35
C PHE A 5 25.83 -15.52 4.37
N GLY A 6 25.84 -16.83 4.20
CA GLY A 6 25.28 -17.77 5.18
C GLY A 6 26.26 -17.97 6.34
N ILE A 7 25.96 -17.41 7.51
CA ILE A 7 26.78 -17.62 8.72
C ILE A 7 26.62 -19.05 9.23
N THR A 8 25.37 -19.53 9.21
CA THR A 8 24.99 -20.93 9.50
C THR A 8 23.88 -21.36 8.55
N SER A 9 23.45 -22.59 8.61
CA SER A 9 22.30 -23.08 7.84
C SER A 9 21.00 -22.33 8.14
N GLY A 10 20.88 -21.65 9.28
CA GLY A 10 19.69 -20.92 9.71
C GLY A 10 19.89 -19.40 9.84
N VAL A 11 21.08 -18.86 9.58
CA VAL A 11 21.39 -17.43 9.80
C VAL A 11 22.12 -16.86 8.58
N THR A 12 21.60 -15.78 8.05
CA THR A 12 22.10 -15.10 6.84
C THR A 12 22.39 -13.64 7.13
N LEU A 13 23.52 -13.17 6.64
CA LEU A 13 23.90 -11.76 6.58
C LEU A 13 23.79 -11.29 5.13
N ASP A 14 23.00 -10.26 4.89
CA ASP A 14 22.90 -9.55 3.62
C ASP A 14 23.48 -8.15 3.80
N GLY A 15 24.31 -7.71 2.86
CA GLY A 15 24.90 -6.39 2.86
C GLY A 15 24.80 -5.73 1.49
N THR A 16 24.65 -4.42 1.48
CA THR A 16 24.66 -3.62 0.24
C THR A 16 25.38 -2.30 0.49
N VAL A 17 26.16 -1.86 -0.48
CA VAL A 17 26.87 -0.59 -0.45
C VAL A 17 26.62 0.13 -1.76
N ASN A 18 26.20 1.38 -1.68
CA ASN A 18 25.77 2.21 -2.79
C ASN A 18 24.93 1.40 -3.78
N PRO A 19 23.79 0.85 -3.29
CA PRO A 19 22.96 0.01 -4.12
C PRO A 19 22.35 0.86 -5.23
N ASP A 20 22.43 0.35 -6.44
CA ASP A 20 21.64 0.91 -7.53
C ASP A 20 20.16 0.51 -7.31
N PHE A 21 19.39 1.44 -6.80
CA PHE A 21 17.95 1.31 -6.64
C PHE A 21 17.17 1.91 -7.81
N SER A 22 17.81 2.16 -8.95
CA SER A 22 17.05 2.44 -10.18
C SER A 22 16.01 1.35 -10.33
N GLN A 23 14.75 1.77 -10.22
CA GLN A 23 13.64 0.82 -10.18
C GLN A 23 13.53 0.17 -11.55
N VAL A 24 13.55 -1.15 -11.57
CA VAL A 24 13.31 -1.91 -12.80
C VAL A 24 11.85 -1.77 -13.27
N GLU A 25 10.99 -1.23 -12.42
CA GLU A 25 9.57 -0.99 -12.68
C GLU A 25 9.11 0.29 -11.97
N SER A 26 8.60 1.25 -12.72
CA SER A 26 7.99 2.47 -12.17
C SER A 26 6.78 2.14 -11.30
N ASP A 27 6.49 2.99 -10.32
CA ASP A 27 5.27 2.89 -9.54
C ASP A 27 4.06 3.21 -10.42
N GLN A 28 2.95 2.54 -10.14
CA GLN A 28 1.70 2.82 -10.84
C GLN A 28 1.14 4.17 -10.40
N PHE A 29 0.57 4.89 -11.35
CA PHE A 29 -0.22 6.07 -11.03
C PHE A 29 -1.47 5.68 -10.23
N HIS A 30 -1.79 6.51 -9.27
CA HIS A 30 -3.00 6.44 -8.46
C HIS A 30 -3.72 7.78 -8.52
N ILE A 31 -5.02 7.78 -8.26
CA ILE A 31 -5.76 9.01 -8.08
C ILE A 31 -5.25 9.68 -6.79
N THR A 32 -4.73 10.88 -6.89
CA THR A 32 -4.15 11.66 -5.78
C THR A 32 -5.06 12.77 -5.29
N VAL A 33 -6.11 13.08 -6.05
CA VAL A 33 -7.06 14.15 -5.73
C VAL A 33 -7.95 13.74 -4.57
N ASN A 34 -8.16 14.67 -3.61
CA ASN A 34 -9.09 14.51 -2.49
C ASN A 34 -8.79 13.28 -1.61
N GLN A 35 -7.53 13.10 -1.25
CA GLN A 35 -7.07 11.98 -0.40
C GLN A 35 -6.97 12.42 1.07
N ARG A 36 -7.71 11.75 1.96
CA ARG A 36 -7.56 11.93 3.43
C ARG A 36 -6.27 11.32 3.94
N PHE A 37 -5.87 10.19 3.40
CA PHE A 37 -4.77 9.37 3.91
C PHE A 37 -3.65 9.24 2.88
N PRO A 38 -2.39 9.10 3.34
CA PRO A 38 -1.26 8.92 2.45
C PRO A 38 -1.39 7.62 1.64
N LEU A 39 -0.90 7.62 0.41
CA LEU A 39 -0.86 6.45 -0.44
C LEU A 39 0.25 5.49 -0.02
N PHE A 40 -0.08 4.21 0.02
CA PHE A 40 0.89 3.16 0.30
C PHE A 40 1.48 2.60 -0.99
N PHE A 41 2.81 2.68 -1.12
CA PHE A 41 3.55 2.05 -2.20
C PHE A 41 4.32 0.84 -1.66
N SER A 42 4.13 -0.31 -2.29
CA SER A 42 4.87 -1.52 -1.91
C SER A 42 6.34 -1.43 -2.26
N GLU A 43 7.20 -2.08 -1.47
CA GLU A 43 8.63 -2.17 -1.76
C GLU A 43 8.87 -3.01 -3.02
N LYS A 44 9.80 -2.56 -3.87
CA LYS A 44 10.22 -3.24 -5.11
C LYS A 44 11.71 -3.56 -5.17
N ARG A 45 12.50 -3.01 -4.25
CA ARG A 45 13.96 -3.17 -4.21
C ARG A 45 14.32 -4.52 -3.60
N PRO A 46 15.05 -5.40 -4.32
CA PRO A 46 15.30 -6.79 -3.89
C PRO A 46 15.91 -6.93 -2.50
N PHE A 47 16.91 -6.08 -2.15
CA PHE A 47 17.53 -6.09 -0.84
C PHE A 47 16.52 -5.92 0.31
N PHE A 48 15.57 -5.00 0.15
CA PHE A 48 14.56 -4.75 1.16
C PHE A 48 13.38 -5.72 1.11
N MET A 49 13.07 -6.32 -0.04
CA MET A 49 11.98 -7.30 -0.15
C MET A 49 12.30 -8.62 0.57
N GLU A 50 13.55 -9.05 0.52
CA GLU A 50 13.94 -10.34 1.05
C GLU A 50 13.90 -10.37 2.58
N GLY A 51 13.15 -11.32 3.17
CA GLY A 51 13.02 -11.48 4.62
C GLY A 51 12.15 -10.42 5.32
N MET A 52 11.54 -9.46 4.60
CA MET A 52 10.75 -8.38 5.22
C MET A 52 9.50 -8.84 5.95
N GLY A 53 8.96 -10.00 5.61
CA GLY A 53 7.83 -10.59 6.35
C GLY A 53 8.11 -10.78 7.84
N LEU A 54 9.38 -10.92 8.23
CA LEU A 54 9.78 -11.01 9.63
C LEU A 54 9.46 -9.74 10.43
N PHE A 55 9.56 -8.56 9.81
CA PHE A 55 9.37 -7.28 10.47
C PHE A 55 7.90 -6.86 10.58
N ASN A 56 6.98 -7.64 10.01
CA ASN A 56 5.56 -7.40 10.21
C ASN A 56 5.17 -7.74 11.66
N ILE A 57 4.45 -6.84 12.28
CA ILE A 57 3.83 -7.02 13.59
C ILE A 57 2.33 -7.17 13.37
N ALA A 58 1.69 -7.95 14.19
CA ALA A 58 0.26 -8.25 14.22
C ALA A 58 -0.60 -7.73 13.04
N ARG A 59 -1.83 -8.13 12.93
CA ARG A 59 -2.72 -7.73 11.81
C ARG A 59 -3.24 -6.32 12.04
N GLY A 60 -2.64 -5.33 11.35
CA GLY A 60 -3.04 -3.93 11.48
C GLY A 60 -4.00 -3.48 10.39
N ASN A 61 -4.99 -2.67 10.75
CA ASN A 61 -5.80 -1.92 9.80
C ASN A 61 -5.23 -0.52 9.60
N ASN A 62 -5.04 0.21 10.71
CA ASN A 62 -4.47 1.55 10.66
C ASN A 62 -2.96 1.50 10.37
N MET A 63 -2.21 0.66 11.09
CA MET A 63 -0.80 0.43 10.76
C MET A 63 -0.68 -0.64 9.67
N ARG A 64 -0.26 -0.23 8.48
CA ARG A 64 -0.05 -1.12 7.34
C ARG A 64 1.19 -1.98 7.51
N THR A 65 2.28 -1.38 8.01
CA THR A 65 3.54 -2.06 8.33
C THR A 65 4.33 -1.26 9.34
N ALA A 66 5.01 -1.93 10.28
CA ALA A 66 5.91 -1.29 11.24
C ALA A 66 7.27 -0.91 10.61
N VAL A 67 7.63 -1.55 9.50
CA VAL A 67 8.85 -1.24 8.75
C VAL A 67 8.52 -1.06 7.29
N HIS A 68 8.44 0.20 6.87
CA HIS A 68 8.20 0.62 5.49
C HIS A 68 9.51 1.11 4.89
N THR A 69 10.21 0.22 4.23
CA THR A 69 11.57 0.47 3.73
C THR A 69 11.66 1.55 2.66
N ARG A 70 10.54 1.94 2.04
CA ARG A 70 10.50 3.10 1.13
C ARG A 70 10.72 4.46 1.83
N ARG A 71 10.73 4.47 3.17
CA ARG A 71 11.22 5.60 3.98
C ARG A 71 12.74 5.78 3.88
N ILE A 72 13.46 4.74 3.45
CA ILE A 72 14.89 4.76 3.12
C ILE A 72 14.98 5.05 1.63
N VAL A 73 15.36 6.26 1.23
CA VAL A 73 15.25 6.73 -0.16
C VAL A 73 16.48 6.39 -0.96
N ASP A 74 17.66 6.86 -0.53
CA ASP A 74 18.94 6.67 -1.22
C ASP A 74 20.03 6.17 -0.24
N PRO A 75 20.01 4.88 0.13
CA PRO A 75 20.93 4.37 1.13
C PRO A 75 22.36 4.25 0.61
N ILE A 76 23.33 4.85 1.33
CA ILE A 76 24.77 4.65 1.14
C ILE A 76 25.12 3.20 1.41
N PHE A 77 24.59 2.63 2.51
CA PHE A 77 24.72 1.23 2.82
C PHE A 77 23.47 0.67 3.50
N GLY A 78 23.32 -0.64 3.39
CA GLY A 78 22.35 -1.42 4.15
C GLY A 78 22.97 -2.74 4.60
N ALA A 79 22.65 -3.16 5.80
CA ALA A 79 23.02 -4.47 6.36
C ALA A 79 21.81 -5.11 7.01
N LYS A 80 21.58 -6.39 6.74
CA LYS A 80 20.48 -7.15 7.27
C LYS A 80 20.92 -8.52 7.74
N LEU A 81 20.76 -8.80 9.02
CA LEU A 81 20.99 -10.11 9.62
C LEU A 81 19.64 -10.74 9.93
N THR A 82 19.37 -11.89 9.35
CA THR A 82 18.12 -12.64 9.60
C THR A 82 18.42 -14.09 9.89
N GLY A 83 17.61 -14.70 10.76
CA GLY A 83 17.82 -16.11 11.03
C GLY A 83 16.79 -16.70 11.99
N THR A 84 16.88 -18.04 12.08
CA THR A 84 16.11 -18.83 13.06
C THR A 84 17.06 -19.74 13.82
N VAL A 85 17.01 -19.64 15.14
CA VAL A 85 17.77 -20.50 16.06
C VAL A 85 16.77 -21.13 17.05
N GLY A 86 16.59 -22.43 16.95
CA GLY A 86 15.60 -23.14 17.73
C GLY A 86 14.17 -22.65 17.44
N LYS A 87 13.52 -22.07 18.45
CA LYS A 87 12.17 -21.50 18.34
C LYS A 87 12.17 -19.99 18.12
N THR A 88 13.34 -19.35 18.08
CA THR A 88 13.48 -17.91 17.92
C THR A 88 13.84 -17.56 16.49
N THR A 89 13.00 -16.75 15.86
CA THR A 89 13.32 -16.10 14.57
C THR A 89 13.60 -14.64 14.83
N PHE A 90 14.68 -14.12 14.26
CA PHE A 90 15.11 -12.74 14.50
C PHE A 90 15.60 -12.06 13.22
N GLY A 91 15.55 -10.75 13.22
CA GLY A 91 16.10 -9.91 12.18
C GLY A 91 16.57 -8.57 12.72
N VAL A 92 17.71 -8.12 12.19
CA VAL A 92 18.23 -6.79 12.42
C VAL A 92 18.46 -6.16 11.06
N LEU A 93 17.95 -4.95 10.84
CA LEU A 93 18.20 -4.14 9.65
C LEU A 93 18.84 -2.83 10.08
N ASN A 94 19.92 -2.48 9.42
CA ASN A 94 20.58 -1.18 9.58
C ASN A 94 20.80 -0.57 8.20
N SER A 95 20.52 0.72 8.03
CA SER A 95 20.74 1.43 6.78
C SER A 95 21.04 2.90 7.04
N LEU A 96 22.03 3.43 6.32
CA LEU A 96 22.34 4.86 6.31
C LEU A 96 21.85 5.44 4.98
N ASP A 97 20.94 6.38 5.06
CA ASP A 97 20.30 7.06 3.93
C ASP A 97 20.94 8.44 3.72
N ASP A 98 21.37 8.75 2.49
CA ASP A 98 22.01 10.01 2.13
C ASP A 98 20.99 11.11 1.80
N HIS A 99 19.86 10.70 1.21
CA HIS A 99 18.77 11.60 0.84
C HIS A 99 17.45 11.10 1.44
N PRO A 100 17.21 11.33 2.75
CA PRO A 100 16.08 10.71 3.47
C PRO A 100 14.69 11.21 3.01
N GLY A 101 14.62 12.05 1.97
CA GLY A 101 13.36 12.58 1.46
C GLY A 101 12.69 13.55 2.42
N ASP A 102 11.44 13.88 2.13
CA ASP A 102 10.65 14.77 2.97
C ASP A 102 10.53 14.25 4.41
N ILE A 103 10.91 15.08 5.36
CA ILE A 103 10.91 14.79 6.80
C ILE A 103 9.78 15.57 7.48
N GLY A 104 8.72 15.85 6.77
CA GLY A 104 7.59 16.63 7.25
C GLY A 104 7.92 18.13 7.40
N ASP A 105 7.43 18.77 8.46
CA ASP A 105 7.49 20.22 8.66
C ASP A 105 8.89 20.86 8.69
N ARG A 106 9.95 20.07 8.51
CA ARG A 106 11.34 20.57 8.58
C ARG A 106 11.90 21.08 7.25
N GLY A 107 11.20 20.83 6.14
CA GLY A 107 11.60 21.28 4.81
C GLY A 107 12.97 20.77 4.34
N ASP A 108 13.47 21.35 3.26
CA ASP A 108 14.73 20.94 2.60
C ASP A 108 15.99 21.18 3.44
N GLU A 109 15.92 21.93 4.56
CA GLU A 109 17.08 22.24 5.42
C GLU A 109 17.78 21.00 5.98
N PHE A 110 17.08 19.86 6.07
CA PHE A 110 17.59 18.61 6.59
C PHE A 110 17.82 17.56 5.51
N ALA A 111 17.46 17.82 4.27
CA ALA A 111 17.61 16.88 3.15
C ALA A 111 19.08 16.51 2.89
N ASP A 112 20.02 17.39 3.18
CA ASP A 112 21.46 17.18 2.99
C ASP A 112 22.15 16.39 4.12
N PHE A 113 21.39 15.92 5.13
CA PHE A 113 21.95 15.19 6.27
C PHE A 113 21.53 13.74 6.26
N ASN A 114 22.48 12.85 6.43
CA ASN A 114 22.26 11.43 6.48
C ASN A 114 21.32 11.03 7.61
N LYS A 115 20.44 10.06 7.32
CA LYS A 115 19.53 9.45 8.29
C LYS A 115 19.90 7.99 8.53
N LEU A 116 20.16 7.65 9.79
CA LEU A 116 20.42 6.27 10.20
C LEU A 116 19.10 5.59 10.58
N PHE A 117 18.85 4.42 10.01
CA PHE A 117 17.75 3.53 10.36
C PHE A 117 18.30 2.26 11.02
N THR A 118 17.75 1.92 12.17
CA THR A 118 18.06 0.68 12.87
C THR A 118 16.76 0.02 13.29
N VAL A 119 16.58 -1.25 12.94
CA VAL A 119 15.41 -2.05 13.27
C VAL A 119 15.87 -3.40 13.82
N GLY A 120 15.34 -3.78 14.96
CA GLY A 120 15.51 -5.12 15.56
C GLY A 120 14.15 -5.77 15.78
N ARG A 121 14.02 -7.03 15.40
CA ARG A 121 12.81 -7.83 15.57
C ARG A 121 13.18 -9.22 16.04
N ALA A 122 12.43 -9.74 17.01
CA ALA A 122 12.54 -11.15 17.38
C ALA A 122 11.15 -11.72 17.66
N THR A 123 10.91 -12.96 17.28
CA THR A 123 9.71 -13.72 17.60
C THR A 123 10.07 -15.07 18.19
N TYR A 124 9.33 -15.52 19.18
CA TYR A 124 9.47 -16.83 19.79
C TYR A 124 8.23 -17.67 19.51
N ALA A 125 8.41 -18.79 18.83
CA ALA A 125 7.35 -19.72 18.48
C ALA A 125 6.89 -20.49 19.74
N LEU A 126 5.64 -20.29 20.14
CA LEU A 126 5.00 -21.02 21.23
C LEU A 126 4.53 -22.40 20.74
N ARG A 127 3.85 -22.41 19.61
CA ARG A 127 3.36 -23.59 18.87
C ARG A 127 3.60 -23.37 17.37
N ARG A 128 3.07 -24.26 16.50
CA ARG A 128 3.29 -24.21 15.04
C ARG A 128 3.09 -22.85 14.39
N SER A 129 2.10 -22.08 14.81
CA SER A 129 1.72 -20.80 14.22
C SER A 129 1.43 -19.72 15.24
N ASP A 130 1.64 -20.04 16.54
CA ASP A 130 1.48 -19.11 17.65
C ASP A 130 2.84 -18.56 18.04
N TYR A 131 2.92 -17.29 18.27
CA TYR A 131 4.16 -16.64 18.69
C TYR A 131 3.90 -15.44 19.59
N ILE A 132 4.94 -15.06 20.31
CA ILE A 132 5.12 -13.75 20.91
C ILE A 132 6.34 -13.09 20.27
N GLY A 133 6.32 -11.79 20.12
CA GLY A 133 7.40 -11.07 19.48
C GLY A 133 7.65 -9.70 20.09
N GLY A 134 8.84 -9.16 19.81
CA GLY A 134 9.22 -7.81 20.17
C GLY A 134 9.89 -7.11 19.00
N ILE A 135 9.70 -5.81 18.89
CA ILE A 135 10.30 -4.94 17.90
C ILE A 135 10.89 -3.71 18.58
N VAL A 136 12.03 -3.27 18.08
CA VAL A 136 12.65 -1.99 18.43
C VAL A 136 13.08 -1.31 17.13
N THR A 137 12.78 -0.04 17.01
CA THR A 137 13.26 0.77 15.89
C THR A 137 13.85 2.07 16.40
N GLN A 138 14.87 2.53 15.70
CA GLN A 138 15.46 3.85 15.93
C GLN A 138 15.81 4.50 14.61
N THR A 139 15.45 5.76 14.48
CA THR A 139 15.98 6.63 13.43
C THR A 139 16.70 7.80 14.06
N SER A 140 17.85 8.13 13.50
CA SER A 140 18.65 9.29 13.91
C SER A 140 18.95 10.15 12.70
N HIS A 141 18.57 11.40 12.78
CA HIS A 141 18.76 12.40 11.74
C HIS A 141 19.06 13.74 12.41
N LYS A 142 19.95 14.53 11.86
CA LYS A 142 20.45 15.79 12.46
C LYS A 142 19.49 16.47 13.46
N GLY A 143 19.80 16.40 14.76
CA GLY A 143 18.99 16.99 15.82
C GLY A 143 17.63 16.33 16.08
N ARG A 144 17.26 15.24 15.37
CA ARG A 144 16.04 14.50 15.60
C ARG A 144 16.30 13.02 15.76
N ASN A 145 15.77 12.46 16.83
CA ASN A 145 15.79 11.03 17.10
C ASN A 145 14.37 10.52 17.32
N ASN A 146 14.03 9.41 16.67
CA ASN A 146 12.78 8.72 16.92
C ASN A 146 13.09 7.29 17.34
N PHE A 147 12.54 6.90 18.46
CA PHE A 147 12.64 5.56 19.03
C PHE A 147 11.26 4.95 19.15
N ALA A 148 11.10 3.70 18.75
CA ALA A 148 9.90 2.94 19.02
C ALA A 148 10.25 1.54 19.53
N ALA A 149 9.47 1.06 20.48
CA ALA A 149 9.61 -0.30 21.01
C ALA A 149 8.23 -0.88 21.34
N GLY A 150 8.14 -2.18 21.28
CA GLY A 150 6.92 -2.87 21.70
C GLY A 150 6.91 -4.34 21.39
N GLY A 151 5.74 -4.94 21.56
CA GLY A 151 5.53 -6.36 21.35
C GLY A 151 4.24 -6.67 20.64
N ASP A 152 4.17 -7.89 20.14
CA ASP A 152 2.99 -8.44 19.51
C ASP A 152 2.88 -9.95 19.76
N PHE A 153 1.71 -10.46 19.55
CA PHE A 153 1.46 -11.89 19.66
C PHE A 153 0.35 -12.35 18.71
N ILE A 154 0.39 -13.62 18.37
CA ILE A 154 -0.73 -14.36 17.77
C ILE A 154 -0.86 -15.67 18.52
N VAL A 155 -2.06 -15.97 19.02
CA VAL A 155 -2.41 -17.23 19.70
C VAL A 155 -3.69 -17.77 19.06
N ARG A 156 -3.69 -19.07 18.78
CA ARG A 156 -4.85 -19.79 18.23
C ARG A 156 -5.35 -20.82 19.24
N PRO A 157 -6.37 -20.46 20.05
CA PRO A 157 -6.98 -21.38 21.00
C PRO A 157 -7.54 -22.64 20.36
N SER A 158 -8.02 -22.51 19.11
CA SER A 158 -8.49 -23.62 18.29
C SER A 158 -8.17 -23.37 16.79
N SER A 159 -8.44 -24.37 15.94
CA SER A 159 -8.29 -24.20 14.49
C SER A 159 -9.24 -23.15 13.87
N ALA A 160 -10.31 -22.80 14.58
CA ALA A 160 -11.29 -21.82 14.17
C ALA A 160 -11.08 -20.43 14.80
N GLN A 161 -10.19 -20.29 15.76
CA GLN A 161 -10.04 -19.07 16.56
C GLN A 161 -8.62 -18.53 16.50
N SER A 162 -8.50 -17.21 16.41
CA SER A 162 -7.23 -16.52 16.49
C SER A 162 -7.40 -15.22 17.30
N VAL A 163 -6.45 -14.97 18.19
CA VAL A 163 -6.31 -13.72 18.91
C VAL A 163 -4.95 -13.14 18.58
N ALA A 164 -4.92 -11.92 18.09
CA ALA A 164 -3.69 -11.20 17.79
C ALA A 164 -3.72 -9.83 18.47
N GLY A 165 -2.58 -9.41 18.98
CA GLY A 165 -2.48 -8.09 19.61
C GLY A 165 -1.10 -7.50 19.41
N MET A 166 -1.04 -6.17 19.48
CA MET A 166 0.21 -5.42 19.54
C MET A 166 0.10 -4.26 20.53
N PHE A 167 1.23 -3.88 21.09
CA PHE A 167 1.41 -2.64 21.83
C PHE A 167 2.76 -2.06 21.45
N LEU A 168 2.78 -0.77 21.12
CA LEU A 168 3.96 0.00 20.79
C LEU A 168 3.99 1.29 21.61
N THR A 169 5.19 1.71 21.97
CA THR A 169 5.46 3.04 22.52
C THR A 169 6.50 3.73 21.66
N THR A 170 6.36 5.02 21.49
CA THR A 170 7.29 5.84 20.71
C THR A 170 7.77 7.03 21.52
N ARG A 171 8.98 7.47 21.24
CA ARG A 171 9.55 8.72 21.76
C ARG A 171 10.26 9.43 20.63
N THR A 172 9.91 10.67 20.40
CA THR A 172 10.54 11.54 19.39
C THR A 172 11.12 12.75 20.09
N ASN A 173 12.44 12.93 19.91
CA ASN A 173 13.14 14.13 20.36
C ASN A 173 13.65 14.86 19.12
N ASP A 174 13.25 16.12 18.92
CA ASP A 174 13.65 16.96 17.79
C ASP A 174 14.59 18.10 18.20
N GLY A 175 15.17 18.00 19.39
CA GLY A 175 16.07 18.99 19.96
C GLY A 175 15.34 20.11 20.72
N SER A 176 14.10 20.43 20.39
CA SER A 176 13.25 21.42 21.08
C SER A 176 12.08 20.77 21.82
N ASN A 177 11.54 19.68 21.30
CA ASN A 177 10.40 18.97 21.87
C ASN A 177 10.75 17.49 22.11
N ASP A 178 10.18 16.94 23.18
CA ASP A 178 10.24 15.51 23.50
C ASP A 178 8.81 15.00 23.61
N THR A 179 8.35 14.27 22.59
CA THR A 179 6.99 13.75 22.51
C THR A 179 6.97 12.24 22.69
N GLN A 180 5.93 11.73 23.33
CA GLN A 180 5.71 10.30 23.52
C GLN A 180 4.30 9.92 23.09
N GLY A 181 4.17 8.75 22.49
CA GLY A 181 2.87 8.24 22.10
C GLY A 181 2.83 6.71 22.14
N ASN A 182 1.64 6.18 22.31
CA ASN A 182 1.38 4.75 22.38
C ASN A 182 0.42 4.33 21.26
N ALA A 183 0.54 3.08 20.82
CA ALA A 183 -0.42 2.44 19.96
C ALA A 183 -0.72 1.04 20.47
N ALA A 184 -1.98 0.66 20.45
CA ALA A 184 -2.44 -0.66 20.85
C ALA A 184 -3.49 -1.18 19.88
N GLN A 185 -3.49 -2.48 19.65
CA GLN A 185 -4.50 -3.15 18.85
C GLN A 185 -4.75 -4.55 19.40
N LEU A 186 -6.01 -4.96 19.39
CA LEU A 186 -6.42 -6.32 19.72
C LEU A 186 -7.44 -6.79 18.69
N THR A 187 -7.20 -7.96 18.11
CA THR A 187 -8.05 -8.57 17.08
C THR A 187 -8.45 -9.97 17.52
N TYR A 188 -9.72 -10.28 17.46
CA TYR A 188 -10.26 -11.63 17.60
C TYR A 188 -10.88 -12.06 16.29
N GLU A 189 -10.53 -13.26 15.84
CA GLU A 189 -11.10 -13.89 14.64
C GLU A 189 -11.68 -15.25 15.00
N PHE A 190 -12.86 -15.50 14.48
CA PHE A 190 -13.51 -16.81 14.52
C PHE A 190 -13.95 -17.17 13.10
N GLU A 191 -13.42 -18.25 12.56
CA GLU A 191 -13.71 -18.67 11.21
C GLU A 191 -14.07 -20.15 11.15
N THR A 192 -15.23 -20.43 10.61
CA THR A 192 -15.71 -21.77 10.27
C THR A 192 -16.18 -21.78 8.82
N ARG A 193 -16.52 -22.96 8.31
CA ARG A 193 -17.09 -23.06 6.96
C ARG A 193 -18.34 -22.17 6.75
N ARG A 194 -19.18 -22.02 7.78
CA ARG A 194 -20.47 -21.32 7.66
C ARG A 194 -20.48 -19.92 8.25
N PHE A 195 -19.56 -19.58 9.09
CA PHE A 195 -19.56 -18.32 9.80
C PHE A 195 -18.14 -17.76 9.95
N GLN A 196 -18.00 -16.49 9.66
CA GLN A 196 -16.78 -15.71 9.87
C GLN A 196 -17.12 -14.50 10.72
N SER A 197 -16.33 -14.28 11.76
CA SER A 197 -16.42 -13.13 12.67
C SER A 197 -15.04 -12.58 12.89
N THR A 198 -14.88 -11.27 12.74
CA THR A 198 -13.69 -10.54 13.15
C THR A 198 -14.12 -9.35 13.98
N VAL A 199 -13.47 -9.16 15.12
CA VAL A 199 -13.66 -7.99 15.98
C VAL A 199 -12.28 -7.42 16.28
N GLN A 200 -12.12 -6.11 16.15
CA GLN A 200 -10.87 -5.42 16.43
C GLN A 200 -11.14 -4.15 17.23
N ALA A 201 -10.31 -3.88 18.20
CA ALA A 201 -10.19 -2.59 18.87
C ALA A 201 -8.79 -2.03 18.64
N GLU A 202 -8.69 -0.71 18.45
CA GLU A 202 -7.43 -0.03 18.21
C GLU A 202 -7.37 1.33 18.90
N HIS A 203 -6.18 1.72 19.29
CA HIS A 203 -5.89 3.00 19.91
C HIS A 203 -4.54 3.51 19.42
N TYR A 204 -4.48 4.76 19.02
CA TYR A 204 -3.27 5.48 18.65
C TYR A 204 -3.31 6.86 19.29
N ASP A 205 -2.28 7.18 20.10
CA ASP A 205 -2.15 8.52 20.66
C ASP A 205 -1.95 9.57 19.56
N PRO A 206 -2.36 10.85 19.75
CA PRO A 206 -2.06 11.92 18.80
C PRO A 206 -0.57 12.07 18.51
N ASP A 207 0.27 11.94 19.55
CA ASP A 207 1.72 12.07 19.47
C ASP A 207 2.46 10.77 19.13
N PHE A 208 1.72 9.69 18.78
CA PHE A 208 2.34 8.47 18.32
C PHE A 208 3.07 8.72 17.00
N GLN A 209 4.39 8.54 17.01
CA GLN A 209 5.22 8.74 15.84
C GLN A 209 6.26 7.63 15.71
N MET A 210 6.16 6.83 14.66
CA MET A 210 7.11 5.75 14.35
C MET A 210 7.64 5.97 12.93
N ASP A 211 8.82 6.54 12.81
CA ASP A 211 9.42 6.96 11.53
C ASP A 211 9.65 5.82 10.55
N THR A 212 9.82 4.59 11.05
CA THR A 212 10.00 3.41 10.21
C THR A 212 8.69 2.84 9.68
N ALA A 213 7.55 3.23 10.24
CA ALA A 213 6.26 2.61 9.95
C ALA A 213 5.49 3.34 8.82
N PHE A 214 4.52 2.65 8.27
CA PHE A 214 3.43 3.25 7.52
C PHE A 214 2.11 2.97 8.23
N TYR A 215 1.45 4.02 8.64
CA TYR A 215 0.10 4.02 9.22
C TYR A 215 -0.71 5.17 8.61
N PHE A 216 -2.03 5.04 8.64
CA PHE A 216 -2.91 6.00 7.99
C PHE A 216 -3.14 7.24 8.86
N ARG A 217 -3.29 7.06 10.17
CA ARG A 217 -3.55 8.17 11.10
C ARG A 217 -3.12 7.86 12.53
N THR A 218 -2.99 8.93 13.32
CA THR A 218 -2.83 8.92 14.78
C THR A 218 -4.04 9.59 15.43
N GLY A 219 -4.08 9.69 16.76
CA GLY A 219 -5.17 10.33 17.48
C GLY A 219 -6.50 9.56 17.47
N PHE A 220 -6.53 8.34 16.98
CA PHE A 220 -7.76 7.57 16.81
C PHE A 220 -7.91 6.45 17.85
N THR A 221 -9.11 6.34 18.41
CA THR A 221 -9.52 5.21 19.23
C THR A 221 -10.84 4.67 18.68
N GLY A 222 -10.90 3.38 18.38
CA GLY A 222 -12.11 2.80 17.85
C GLY A 222 -12.14 1.29 17.85
N ALA A 223 -13.28 0.78 17.44
CA ALA A 223 -13.49 -0.65 17.25
C ALA A 223 -14.30 -0.90 15.99
N TRP A 224 -14.08 -2.05 15.38
CA TRP A 224 -14.88 -2.50 14.26
C TRP A 224 -15.16 -4.00 14.34
N THR A 225 -16.21 -4.40 13.67
CA THR A 225 -16.56 -5.81 13.54
C THR A 225 -16.97 -6.14 12.11
N TYR A 226 -16.61 -7.34 11.69
CA TYR A 226 -17.04 -7.94 10.44
C TYR A 226 -17.70 -9.29 10.73
N GLN A 227 -18.94 -9.47 10.25
CA GLN A 227 -19.73 -10.69 10.45
C GLN A 227 -20.22 -11.19 9.10
N GLN A 228 -20.00 -12.46 8.79
CA GLN A 228 -20.43 -13.09 7.54
C GLN A 228 -21.01 -14.48 7.79
N VAL A 229 -22.13 -14.78 7.15
CA VAL A 229 -22.71 -16.12 7.12
C VAL A 229 -22.62 -16.69 5.72
N ASN A 230 -22.18 -17.93 5.60
CA ASN A 230 -22.00 -18.60 4.31
C ASN A 230 -23.09 -19.65 4.08
N PHE A 231 -23.89 -19.46 3.05
CA PHE A 231 -24.87 -20.40 2.56
C PHE A 231 -24.34 -21.12 1.33
N TYR A 232 -24.38 -22.45 1.37
CA TYR A 232 -23.99 -23.32 0.26
C TYR A 232 -25.26 -23.93 -0.33
N PRO A 233 -25.68 -23.55 -1.54
CA PRO A 233 -26.81 -24.17 -2.20
C PRO A 233 -26.61 -25.67 -2.35
N ARG A 234 -27.67 -26.46 -2.30
CA ARG A 234 -27.59 -27.90 -2.56
C ARG A 234 -27.19 -28.10 -4.02
N SER A 235 -26.01 -28.65 -4.24
CA SER A 235 -25.43 -28.81 -5.57
C SER A 235 -25.80 -30.14 -6.21
N GLY A 236 -26.39 -30.10 -7.41
CA GLY A 236 -26.07 -31.13 -8.42
C GLY A 236 -24.70 -30.78 -9.06
N GLN A 237 -24.06 -31.70 -9.74
CA GLN A 237 -22.67 -31.59 -10.25
C GLN A 237 -22.40 -30.38 -11.18
N ASN A 238 -23.39 -29.62 -11.61
CA ASN A 238 -23.28 -28.50 -12.55
C ASN A 238 -23.88 -27.19 -12.04
N PHE A 239 -24.06 -27.01 -10.73
CA PHE A 239 -24.66 -25.79 -10.24
C PHE A 239 -23.62 -24.65 -10.22
N TRP A 240 -23.92 -23.59 -10.94
CA TRP A 240 -23.01 -22.44 -11.15
C TRP A 240 -22.82 -21.54 -9.92
N LEU A 241 -23.83 -21.44 -9.02
CA LEU A 241 -23.78 -20.70 -7.78
C LEU A 241 -23.23 -21.59 -6.65
N GLN A 242 -22.05 -21.25 -6.15
CA GLN A 242 -21.34 -22.06 -5.16
C GLN A 242 -21.60 -21.60 -3.71
N ARG A 243 -21.76 -20.30 -3.50
CA ARG A 243 -21.95 -19.72 -2.18
C ARG A 243 -22.65 -18.38 -2.26
N VAL A 244 -23.51 -18.10 -1.27
CA VAL A 244 -24.10 -16.79 -1.00
C VAL A 244 -23.72 -16.40 0.42
N SER A 245 -23.19 -15.20 0.59
CA SER A 245 -22.65 -14.73 1.87
C SER A 245 -23.18 -13.33 2.18
N PRO A 246 -24.26 -13.19 2.93
CA PRO A 246 -24.59 -11.93 3.58
C PRO A 246 -23.52 -11.57 4.60
N PHE A 247 -23.21 -10.28 4.69
CA PHE A 247 -22.25 -9.76 5.66
C PHE A 247 -22.66 -8.40 6.21
N VAL A 248 -22.10 -8.07 7.36
CA VAL A 248 -22.16 -6.76 7.99
C VAL A 248 -20.75 -6.38 8.46
N PHE A 249 -20.36 -5.16 8.17
CA PHE A 249 -19.22 -4.49 8.75
C PHE A 249 -19.70 -3.25 9.49
N ALA A 250 -19.29 -3.08 10.73
CA ALA A 250 -19.61 -1.90 11.54
C ALA A 250 -18.33 -1.37 12.21
N LYS A 251 -18.17 -0.07 12.21
CA LYS A 251 -17.06 0.64 12.85
C LYS A 251 -17.60 1.80 13.67
N ILE A 252 -17.01 2.01 14.85
CA ILE A 252 -17.18 3.20 15.68
C ILE A 252 -15.83 3.68 16.16
N GLY A 253 -15.68 4.96 16.39
CA GLY A 253 -14.45 5.51 16.94
C GLY A 253 -14.52 7.01 17.13
N HIS A 254 -13.48 7.53 17.77
CA HIS A 254 -13.27 8.96 18.01
C HIS A 254 -11.89 9.36 17.49
N ASP A 255 -11.86 10.39 16.67
CA ASP A 255 -10.64 10.99 16.14
C ASP A 255 -10.34 12.28 16.91
N ARG A 256 -9.28 12.26 17.72
CA ARG A 256 -8.88 13.39 18.56
C ARG A 256 -8.18 14.51 17.78
N ILE A 257 -7.64 14.19 16.59
CA ILE A 257 -6.99 15.19 15.73
C ILE A 257 -8.06 15.94 14.94
N GLN A 258 -9.06 15.20 14.44
CA GLN A 258 -10.18 15.80 13.71
C GLN A 258 -11.33 16.26 14.62
N ASP A 259 -11.21 16.01 15.94
CA ASP A 259 -12.14 16.40 17.01
C ASP A 259 -13.59 15.97 16.72
N GLY A 260 -13.80 14.65 16.57
CA GLY A 260 -15.14 14.15 16.35
C GLY A 260 -15.28 12.63 16.33
N ASP A 261 -16.54 12.22 16.41
CA ASP A 261 -16.91 10.82 16.39
C ASP A 261 -17.08 10.30 14.95
N GLU A 262 -16.65 9.09 14.75
CA GLU A 262 -16.81 8.37 13.48
C GLU A 262 -17.63 7.11 13.68
N ASN A 263 -18.52 6.85 12.75
CA ASN A 263 -19.20 5.57 12.65
C ASN A 263 -19.36 5.16 11.19
N PHE A 264 -19.43 3.86 10.94
CA PHE A 264 -19.63 3.35 9.60
C PHE A 264 -20.30 1.98 9.66
N LEU A 265 -21.33 1.80 8.84
CA LEU A 265 -22.02 0.54 8.65
C LEU A 265 -21.99 0.19 7.16
N ASN A 266 -21.48 -0.99 6.82
CA ASN A 266 -21.55 -1.56 5.49
C ASN A 266 -22.24 -2.92 5.56
N THR A 267 -23.17 -3.17 4.68
CA THR A 267 -23.87 -4.46 4.58
C THR A 267 -24.05 -4.85 3.12
N GLY A 268 -24.07 -6.13 2.86
CA GLY A 268 -24.20 -6.60 1.49
C GLY A 268 -24.31 -8.11 1.35
N LEU A 269 -24.39 -8.50 0.10
CA LEU A 269 -24.43 -9.88 -0.34
C LEU A 269 -23.28 -10.17 -1.27
N ARG A 270 -22.57 -11.26 -1.01
CA ARG A 270 -21.50 -11.79 -1.88
C ARG A 270 -21.96 -13.10 -2.49
N PHE A 271 -21.81 -13.20 -3.80
CA PHE A 271 -22.12 -14.40 -4.56
C PHE A 271 -20.81 -14.96 -5.15
N ASN A 272 -20.56 -16.23 -4.91
CA ASN A 272 -19.44 -16.93 -5.54
C ASN A 272 -19.96 -17.93 -6.56
N PHE A 273 -19.36 -17.92 -7.72
CA PHE A 273 -19.74 -18.76 -8.87
C PHE A 273 -18.60 -19.70 -9.27
N THR A 274 -18.88 -20.60 -10.17
CA THR A 274 -17.85 -21.36 -10.88
C THR A 274 -16.91 -20.43 -11.65
N ARG A 275 -15.78 -20.94 -12.13
CA ARG A 275 -14.75 -20.16 -12.86
C ARG A 275 -14.22 -18.97 -12.06
N GLN A 276 -14.08 -19.12 -10.73
CA GLN A 276 -13.64 -18.07 -9.82
C GLN A 276 -14.52 -16.80 -9.90
N GLY A 277 -15.76 -16.96 -10.37
CA GLY A 277 -16.70 -15.86 -10.50
C GLY A 277 -17.15 -15.35 -9.13
N ASN A 278 -17.25 -14.04 -8.99
CA ASN A 278 -17.83 -13.39 -7.82
C ASN A 278 -18.64 -12.17 -8.24
N PHE A 279 -19.66 -11.87 -7.46
CA PHE A 279 -20.46 -10.67 -7.58
C PHE A 279 -20.85 -10.19 -6.18
N ASN A 280 -20.65 -8.92 -5.90
CA ASN A 280 -21.02 -8.30 -4.65
C ASN A 280 -21.97 -7.15 -4.91
N ILE A 281 -22.98 -7.01 -4.04
CA ILE A 281 -23.84 -5.83 -3.94
C ILE A 281 -23.81 -5.37 -2.49
N GLU A 282 -23.47 -4.10 -2.28
CA GLU A 282 -23.24 -3.53 -0.96
C GLU A 282 -23.86 -2.14 -0.86
N THR A 283 -24.24 -1.77 0.36
CA THR A 283 -24.63 -0.40 0.71
C THR A 283 -23.93 -0.03 2.02
N SER A 284 -23.53 1.23 2.13
CA SER A 284 -22.85 1.70 3.35
C SER A 284 -23.30 3.11 3.72
N ARG A 285 -23.28 3.38 5.02
CA ARG A 285 -23.58 4.67 5.62
C ARG A 285 -22.70 4.89 6.82
N GLY A 286 -22.29 6.11 7.02
CA GLY A 286 -21.53 6.49 8.18
C GLY A 286 -21.38 7.99 8.31
N LYS A 287 -20.68 8.36 9.36
CA LYS A 287 -20.22 9.72 9.62
C LYS A 287 -18.72 9.70 9.83
N GLU A 288 -18.08 10.74 9.38
CA GLU A 288 -16.65 10.97 9.52
C GLU A 288 -16.40 12.40 9.95
N ALA A 289 -15.48 12.58 10.89
CA ALA A 289 -15.07 13.89 11.38
C ALA A 289 -13.94 14.46 10.53
N TRP A 290 -14.04 15.77 10.22
CA TRP A 290 -12.99 16.55 9.59
C TRP A 290 -13.05 17.98 10.06
N LEU A 291 -11.95 18.48 10.67
CA LEU A 291 -11.84 19.83 11.25
C LEU A 291 -12.99 20.19 12.22
N GLY A 292 -13.36 19.26 13.10
CA GLY A 292 -14.43 19.45 14.09
C GLY A 292 -15.86 19.40 13.48
N GLN A 293 -15.99 19.09 12.20
CA GLN A 293 -17.29 18.96 11.53
C GLN A 293 -17.59 17.50 11.20
N GLU A 294 -18.86 17.10 11.28
CA GLU A 294 -19.31 15.77 10.89
C GLU A 294 -19.86 15.75 9.47
N PHE A 295 -19.40 14.82 8.66
CA PHE A 295 -19.85 14.63 7.29
C PHE A 295 -20.39 13.22 7.08
N ASN A 296 -21.37 13.07 6.20
CA ASN A 296 -21.89 11.78 5.80
C ASN A 296 -20.93 11.12 4.79
N VAL A 297 -20.66 9.83 4.99
CA VAL A 297 -19.84 9.03 4.11
C VAL A 297 -20.48 7.69 3.80
N GLY A 298 -20.11 7.09 2.68
CA GLY A 298 -20.55 5.75 2.33
C GLY A 298 -20.91 5.60 0.85
N SER A 299 -21.63 4.54 0.54
CA SER A 299 -22.11 4.25 -0.81
C SER A 299 -23.59 3.91 -0.74
N ASP A 300 -24.41 4.61 -1.51
CA ASP A 300 -25.83 4.27 -1.70
C ASP A 300 -25.92 2.86 -2.27
N ILE A 301 -25.09 2.59 -3.26
CA ILE A 301 -24.88 1.29 -3.86
C ILE A 301 -23.42 1.15 -4.27
N PHE A 302 -22.85 -0.02 -4.03
CA PHE A 302 -21.58 -0.47 -4.58
C PHE A 302 -21.76 -1.84 -5.20
N LEU A 303 -21.28 -2.00 -6.43
CA LEU A 303 -21.30 -3.24 -7.18
C LEU A 303 -19.87 -3.65 -7.50
N PHE A 304 -19.58 -4.92 -7.38
CA PHE A 304 -18.34 -5.52 -7.81
C PHE A 304 -18.60 -6.83 -8.52
N ALA A 305 -17.89 -7.07 -9.61
CA ALA A 305 -17.89 -8.35 -10.31
C ALA A 305 -16.48 -8.72 -10.75
N GLY A 306 -16.18 -10.01 -10.71
CA GLY A 306 -14.93 -10.54 -11.24
C GLY A 306 -15.09 -12.00 -11.64
N MET A 307 -14.32 -12.43 -12.65
CA MET A 307 -14.40 -13.81 -13.15
C MET A 307 -13.20 -14.16 -14.02
N GLN A 308 -12.78 -15.41 -13.94
CA GLN A 308 -11.94 -16.01 -14.97
C GLN A 308 -12.84 -16.57 -16.08
N ALA A 309 -13.20 -15.73 -17.05
CA ALA A 309 -14.14 -16.05 -18.09
C ALA A 309 -13.69 -17.29 -18.92
N VAL A 310 -12.41 -17.27 -19.30
CA VAL A 310 -11.71 -18.38 -19.97
C VAL A 310 -10.29 -18.49 -19.38
N ARG A 311 -9.56 -19.55 -19.70
CA ARG A 311 -8.23 -19.81 -19.14
C ARG A 311 -7.22 -18.67 -19.34
N TRP A 312 -7.39 -17.92 -20.40
CA TRP A 312 -6.50 -16.84 -20.81
C TRP A 312 -7.03 -15.43 -20.53
N LEU A 313 -8.25 -15.29 -19.95
CA LEU A 313 -8.85 -14.00 -19.62
C LEU A 313 -9.44 -14.01 -18.20
N ASN A 314 -8.87 -13.20 -17.34
CA ASN A 314 -9.44 -12.78 -16.07
C ASN A 314 -9.85 -11.31 -16.17
N PHE A 315 -10.99 -10.92 -15.61
CA PHE A 315 -11.42 -9.55 -15.49
C PHE A 315 -12.10 -9.29 -14.14
N PHE A 316 -12.05 -8.05 -13.71
CA PHE A 316 -12.77 -7.56 -12.54
C PHE A 316 -13.15 -6.10 -12.74
N GLY A 317 -14.15 -5.66 -11.99
CA GLY A 317 -14.53 -4.26 -11.94
C GLY A 317 -15.55 -4.00 -10.86
N GLY A 318 -15.59 -2.76 -10.42
CA GLY A 318 -16.56 -2.28 -9.44
C GLY A 318 -16.87 -0.82 -9.63
N ALA A 319 -18.04 -0.41 -9.15
CA ALA A 319 -18.46 0.97 -9.13
C ALA A 319 -19.34 1.25 -7.94
N GLY A 320 -19.22 2.44 -7.38
CA GLY A 320 -20.03 2.91 -6.27
C GLY A 320 -20.35 4.38 -6.39
N ILE A 321 -21.49 4.76 -5.83
CA ILE A 321 -21.91 6.15 -5.71
C ILE A 321 -22.48 6.39 -4.32
N GLY A 322 -22.15 7.53 -3.72
CA GLY A 322 -22.68 7.90 -2.40
C GLY A 322 -22.12 9.19 -1.85
N PRO A 323 -22.52 9.55 -0.62
CA PRO A 323 -22.01 10.72 0.05
C PRO A 323 -20.51 10.58 0.37
N SER A 324 -19.77 11.67 0.24
CA SER A 324 -18.34 11.76 0.52
C SER A 324 -17.97 13.19 0.91
N ILE A 325 -16.76 13.37 1.40
CA ILE A 325 -16.21 14.64 1.85
C ILE A 325 -15.25 15.18 0.79
N TYR A 326 -15.27 16.47 0.55
CA TYR A 326 -14.13 17.17 -0.03
C TYR A 326 -13.22 17.60 1.11
N TYR A 327 -12.02 16.97 1.20
CA TYR A 327 -11.05 17.18 2.27
C TYR A 327 -10.24 18.44 2.02
N ASP A 328 -10.84 19.59 2.21
CA ASP A 328 -10.15 20.87 2.20
C ASP A 328 -9.69 21.22 3.62
N GLU A 329 -8.54 21.86 3.73
CA GLU A 329 -7.95 22.25 5.03
C GLU A 329 -8.60 23.52 5.62
N VAL A 330 -9.39 24.26 4.84
CA VAL A 330 -10.00 25.52 5.22
C VAL A 330 -11.52 25.47 5.13
N ASP A 331 -12.07 24.94 4.02
CA ASP A 331 -13.51 24.91 3.75
C ASP A 331 -13.95 23.52 3.25
N PRO A 332 -13.91 22.50 4.12
CA PRO A 332 -14.39 21.17 3.77
C PRO A 332 -15.92 21.17 3.54
N PHE A 333 -16.40 20.38 2.61
CA PHE A 333 -17.82 20.32 2.30
C PHE A 333 -18.31 18.93 1.91
N GLN A 334 -19.62 18.75 2.10
CA GLN A 334 -20.33 17.54 1.71
C GLN A 334 -20.51 17.48 0.20
N GLY A 335 -20.24 16.33 -0.38
CA GLY A 335 -20.51 16.05 -1.78
C GLY A 335 -20.93 14.62 -2.04
N ARG A 336 -21.04 14.30 -3.32
CA ARG A 336 -21.33 12.95 -3.80
C ARG A 336 -20.18 12.50 -4.70
N GLN A 337 -19.66 11.31 -4.40
CA GLN A 337 -18.62 10.68 -5.18
C GLN A 337 -19.16 9.50 -5.96
N LEU A 338 -18.86 9.47 -7.26
CA LEU A 338 -18.91 8.27 -8.08
C LEU A 338 -17.48 7.78 -8.25
N PHE A 339 -17.23 6.53 -7.92
CA PHE A 339 -15.94 5.91 -8.18
C PHE A 339 -16.13 4.58 -8.92
N SER A 340 -15.21 4.27 -9.79
CA SER A 340 -15.18 2.99 -10.48
C SER A 340 -13.75 2.54 -10.73
N PHE A 341 -13.57 1.24 -10.74
CA PHE A 341 -12.31 0.63 -11.13
C PHE A 341 -12.59 -0.63 -11.96
N PHE A 342 -11.69 -0.93 -12.86
CA PHE A 342 -11.78 -2.13 -13.68
C PHE A 342 -10.39 -2.60 -14.08
N GLY A 343 -10.27 -3.86 -14.36
CA GLY A 343 -9.04 -4.43 -14.86
C GLY A 343 -9.25 -5.75 -15.55
N PHE A 344 -8.28 -6.10 -16.40
CA PHE A 344 -8.22 -7.42 -16.99
C PHE A 344 -6.77 -7.90 -17.13
N THR A 345 -6.60 -9.20 -17.03
CA THR A 345 -5.37 -9.91 -17.39
C THR A 345 -5.67 -10.81 -18.56
N LEU A 346 -4.96 -10.59 -19.66
CA LEU A 346 -5.03 -11.36 -20.88
C LEU A 346 -3.74 -12.15 -21.06
N GLN A 347 -3.85 -13.47 -21.16
CA GLN A 347 -2.70 -14.39 -21.32
C GLN A 347 -3.02 -15.46 -22.37
N PRO A 348 -3.11 -15.06 -23.68
CA PRO A 348 -3.59 -15.93 -24.76
C PRO A 348 -2.67 -17.13 -25.01
N ASN A 349 -1.40 -17.02 -24.65
CA ASN A 349 -0.40 -18.05 -24.73
C ASN A 349 0.64 -17.89 -23.61
N GLN A 350 1.63 -18.77 -23.53
CA GLN A 350 2.68 -18.73 -22.52
C GLN A 350 3.69 -17.58 -22.66
N HIS A 351 3.66 -16.85 -23.78
CA HIS A 351 4.60 -15.78 -24.08
C HIS A 351 4.06 -14.38 -23.78
N LEU A 352 2.77 -14.13 -24.01
CA LEU A 352 2.17 -12.82 -23.87
C LEU A 352 1.31 -12.69 -22.64
N THR A 353 1.61 -11.69 -21.81
CA THR A 353 0.75 -11.24 -20.69
C THR A 353 0.45 -9.76 -20.87
N GLN A 354 -0.82 -9.42 -20.91
CA GLN A 354 -1.32 -8.04 -20.88
C GLN A 354 -2.12 -7.82 -19.60
N ASN A 355 -1.71 -6.84 -18.79
CA ASN A 355 -2.49 -6.32 -17.69
C ASN A 355 -2.96 -4.92 -18.03
N PHE A 356 -4.22 -4.65 -17.74
CA PHE A 356 -4.81 -3.33 -17.88
C PHE A 356 -5.66 -3.03 -16.66
N GLU A 357 -5.51 -1.84 -16.09
CA GLU A 357 -6.26 -1.37 -14.94
C GLU A 357 -6.66 0.09 -15.15
N GLY A 358 -7.87 0.43 -14.77
CA GLY A 358 -8.40 1.78 -14.81
C GLY A 358 -9.14 2.13 -13.53
N ASN A 359 -8.95 3.37 -13.08
CA ASN A 359 -9.65 3.95 -11.93
C ASN A 359 -10.24 5.29 -12.37
N VAL A 360 -11.48 5.53 -12.02
CA VAL A 360 -12.19 6.78 -12.31
C VAL A 360 -12.82 7.28 -11.02
N SER A 361 -12.68 8.56 -10.74
CA SER A 361 -13.33 9.22 -9.62
C SER A 361 -13.90 10.57 -10.05
N ARG A 362 -15.15 10.79 -9.72
CA ARG A 362 -15.89 12.00 -9.97
C ARG A 362 -16.54 12.48 -8.69
N PHE A 363 -16.43 13.77 -8.43
CA PHE A 363 -16.97 14.39 -7.21
C PHE A 363 -17.79 15.61 -7.58
N ASP A 364 -19.01 15.67 -7.08
CA ASP A 364 -19.92 16.77 -7.25
C ASP A 364 -20.29 17.36 -5.86
N ARG A 365 -20.28 18.68 -5.71
CA ARG A 365 -20.72 19.36 -4.47
C ARG A 365 -22.21 19.13 -4.26
N GLU A 366 -22.61 18.65 -3.08
CA GLU A 366 -24.02 18.31 -2.82
C GLU A 366 -24.96 19.52 -2.87
N SER A 367 -24.53 20.68 -2.34
CA SER A 367 -25.38 21.86 -2.23
C SER A 367 -25.70 22.56 -3.56
N THR A 368 -24.80 22.49 -4.54
CA THR A 368 -24.91 23.20 -5.82
C THR A 368 -25.02 22.28 -7.03
N GLY A 369 -24.63 21.00 -6.88
CA GLY A 369 -24.45 20.08 -8.00
C GLY A 369 -23.25 20.36 -8.88
N GLU A 370 -22.36 21.29 -8.47
CA GLU A 370 -21.17 21.65 -9.21
C GLU A 370 -20.17 20.50 -9.24
N ARG A 371 -19.61 20.24 -10.43
CA ARG A 371 -18.52 19.29 -10.61
C ARG A 371 -17.21 19.86 -10.09
N ILE A 372 -16.63 19.23 -9.04
CA ILE A 372 -15.36 19.64 -8.47
C ILE A 372 -14.20 18.96 -9.22
N TYR A 373 -14.31 17.68 -9.47
CA TYR A 373 -13.34 16.97 -10.31
C TYR A 373 -13.95 15.75 -11.02
N ASP A 374 -13.31 15.37 -12.12
CA ASP A 374 -13.58 14.15 -12.88
C ASP A 374 -12.24 13.63 -13.37
N VAL A 375 -11.71 12.58 -12.72
CA VAL A 375 -10.34 12.12 -12.91
C VAL A 375 -10.31 10.63 -13.26
N ALA A 376 -9.39 10.28 -14.14
CA ALA A 376 -9.14 8.92 -14.57
C ALA A 376 -7.65 8.61 -14.56
N VAL A 377 -7.30 7.46 -14.01
CA VAL A 377 -5.95 6.89 -14.07
C VAL A 377 -6.00 5.55 -14.78
N LEU A 378 -5.20 5.39 -15.83
CA LEU A 378 -5.14 4.17 -16.63
C LEU A 378 -3.73 3.60 -16.61
N ASN A 379 -3.60 2.31 -16.36
CA ASN A 379 -2.33 1.58 -16.31
C ASN A 379 -2.39 0.39 -17.28
N SER A 380 -1.42 0.30 -18.18
CA SER A 380 -1.28 -0.78 -19.14
C SER A 380 0.12 -1.37 -19.06
N LYS A 381 0.23 -2.68 -18.93
CA LYS A 381 1.50 -3.39 -18.85
C LYS A 381 1.45 -4.63 -19.73
N THR A 382 2.25 -4.61 -20.77
CA THR A 382 2.43 -5.72 -21.71
C THR A 382 3.78 -6.37 -21.47
N THR A 383 3.81 -7.67 -21.23
CA THR A 383 5.05 -8.45 -21.12
C THR A 383 5.04 -9.55 -22.17
N TYR A 384 6.10 -9.60 -22.97
CA TYR A 384 6.34 -10.67 -23.92
C TYR A 384 7.59 -11.46 -23.53
N GLN A 385 7.40 -12.72 -23.16
CA GLN A 385 8.44 -13.66 -22.78
C GLN A 385 8.82 -14.47 -24.01
N PHE A 386 9.97 -14.20 -24.64
CA PHE A 386 10.43 -14.95 -25.81
C PHE A 386 10.81 -16.40 -25.43
N ASP A 387 11.57 -16.51 -24.34
CA ASP A 387 11.95 -17.79 -23.75
C ASP A 387 12.23 -17.62 -22.25
N LYS A 388 12.80 -18.62 -21.59
CA LYS A 388 13.14 -18.56 -20.16
C LYS A 388 14.21 -17.52 -19.80
N HIS A 389 14.93 -16.98 -20.78
CA HIS A 389 16.04 -16.05 -20.60
C HIS A 389 15.69 -14.62 -21.01
N PHE A 390 14.85 -14.43 -22.03
CA PHE A 390 14.61 -13.12 -22.63
C PHE A 390 13.16 -12.70 -22.54
N LEU A 391 12.94 -11.51 -21.99
CA LEU A 391 11.64 -10.84 -21.95
C LEU A 391 11.75 -9.37 -22.37
N VAL A 392 10.66 -8.87 -22.91
CA VAL A 392 10.43 -7.44 -23.16
C VAL A 392 9.14 -7.03 -22.48
N ARG A 393 9.18 -5.91 -21.78
CA ARG A 393 8.03 -5.32 -21.11
C ARG A 393 7.83 -3.89 -21.54
N PHE A 394 6.61 -3.55 -21.90
CA PHE A 394 6.16 -2.19 -22.15
C PHE A 394 5.09 -1.82 -21.12
N GLN A 395 5.25 -0.66 -20.51
CA GLN A 395 4.27 -0.08 -19.60
C GLN A 395 3.89 1.30 -20.08
N ALA A 396 2.61 1.62 -20.06
CA ALA A 396 2.06 2.94 -20.33
C ALA A 396 1.07 3.29 -19.22
N GLN A 397 1.17 4.50 -18.69
CA GLN A 397 0.30 5.01 -17.64
C GLN A 397 -0.19 6.39 -18.04
N TYR A 398 -1.45 6.68 -17.73
CA TYR A 398 -2.09 7.97 -17.96
C TYR A 398 -2.78 8.45 -16.71
N ASP A 399 -2.56 9.70 -16.37
CA ASP A 399 -3.23 10.42 -15.29
C ASP A 399 -3.89 11.65 -15.86
N SER A 400 -5.23 11.73 -15.80
CA SER A 400 -5.98 12.85 -16.35
C SER A 400 -5.96 14.08 -15.44
N SER A 401 -5.68 13.94 -14.13
CA SER A 401 -5.65 15.07 -13.20
C SER A 401 -4.46 15.99 -13.45
N GLU A 402 -3.31 15.39 -13.70
CA GLU A 402 -2.05 16.09 -13.98
C GLU A 402 -1.72 16.11 -15.48
N HIS A 403 -2.62 15.53 -16.30
CA HIS A 403 -2.38 15.36 -17.74
C HIS A 403 -1.02 14.74 -18.06
N ARG A 404 -0.64 13.70 -17.31
CA ARG A 404 0.65 13.02 -17.44
C ARG A 404 0.52 11.69 -18.17
N VAL A 405 1.54 11.39 -18.98
CA VAL A 405 1.73 10.08 -19.60
C VAL A 405 3.13 9.59 -19.25
N LEU A 406 3.22 8.44 -18.62
CA LEU A 406 4.49 7.75 -18.37
C LEU A 406 4.57 6.52 -19.26
N THR A 407 5.72 6.32 -19.90
CA THR A 407 5.98 5.11 -20.68
C THR A 407 7.34 4.53 -20.30
N ASP A 408 7.37 3.21 -20.09
CA ASP A 408 8.58 2.45 -19.80
C ASP A 408 8.69 1.26 -20.74
N LEU A 409 9.84 1.11 -21.37
CA LEU A 409 10.22 -0.07 -22.15
C LEU A 409 11.41 -0.73 -21.46
N LEU A 410 11.32 -2.02 -21.17
CA LEU A 410 12.39 -2.82 -20.56
C LEU A 410 12.64 -4.07 -21.39
N ALA A 411 13.90 -4.31 -21.74
CA ALA A 411 14.39 -5.61 -22.18
C ALA A 411 15.26 -6.22 -21.09
N SER A 412 15.02 -7.50 -20.78
CA SER A 412 15.74 -8.22 -19.72
C SER A 412 16.23 -9.55 -20.25
N TYR A 413 17.53 -9.83 -20.07
CA TYR A 413 18.15 -11.09 -20.47
C TYR A 413 18.86 -11.74 -19.28
N GLU A 414 18.46 -12.95 -18.92
CA GLU A 414 19.07 -13.74 -17.87
C GLU A 414 20.02 -14.77 -18.48
N PHE A 415 21.32 -14.60 -18.29
CA PHE A 415 22.35 -15.52 -18.81
C PHE A 415 22.37 -16.84 -18.05
N VAL A 416 22.42 -16.75 -16.73
CA VAL A 416 22.31 -17.86 -15.79
C VAL A 416 21.51 -17.35 -14.58
N PRO A 417 20.85 -18.22 -13.81
CA PRO A 417 20.04 -17.80 -12.66
C PRO A 417 20.74 -16.81 -11.74
N GLY A 418 20.23 -15.58 -11.66
CA GLY A 418 20.76 -14.48 -10.87
C GLY A 418 21.76 -13.57 -11.58
N THR A 419 22.17 -13.89 -12.84
CA THR A 419 22.99 -13.00 -13.67
C THR A 419 22.14 -12.44 -14.79
N VAL A 420 21.72 -11.20 -14.64
CA VAL A 420 20.71 -10.56 -15.51
C VAL A 420 21.25 -9.23 -16.04
N PHE A 421 20.99 -8.98 -17.31
CA PHE A 421 21.20 -7.69 -17.95
C PHE A 421 19.86 -7.07 -18.28
N HIS A 422 19.69 -5.81 -17.90
CA HIS A 422 18.52 -4.99 -18.21
C HIS A 422 18.93 -3.80 -19.06
N ALA A 423 18.17 -3.52 -20.10
CA ALA A 423 18.21 -2.28 -20.87
C ALA A 423 16.81 -1.70 -20.94
N GLY A 424 16.66 -0.43 -20.60
CA GLY A 424 15.35 0.19 -20.60
C GLY A 424 15.38 1.64 -21.04
N TYR A 425 14.22 2.11 -21.44
CA TYR A 425 13.93 3.49 -21.78
C TYR A 425 12.66 3.92 -21.11
N GLY A 426 12.74 4.95 -20.27
CA GLY A 426 11.60 5.57 -19.60
C GLY A 426 11.40 7.00 -20.08
N SER A 427 10.15 7.43 -20.17
CA SER A 427 9.82 8.82 -20.45
C SER A 427 8.53 9.25 -19.76
N LEU A 428 8.57 10.46 -19.21
CA LEU A 428 7.43 11.15 -18.61
C LEU A 428 7.07 12.34 -19.50
N TYR A 429 5.82 12.39 -19.92
CA TYR A 429 5.25 13.51 -20.67
C TYR A 429 4.18 14.19 -19.83
N GLU A 430 4.15 15.50 -19.87
CA GLU A 430 3.13 16.32 -19.22
C GLU A 430 2.57 17.32 -20.23
N ARG A 431 1.26 17.56 -20.13
CA ARG A 431 0.58 18.53 -20.99
C ARG A 431 0.74 19.92 -20.38
N GLY A 432 1.32 20.84 -21.13
CA GLY A 432 1.54 22.23 -20.72
C GLY A 432 1.73 23.15 -21.90
N PHE A 433 1.82 24.43 -21.64
CA PHE A 433 2.07 25.43 -22.66
C PHE A 433 3.56 25.47 -23.04
N SER A 434 3.83 25.77 -24.33
CA SER A 434 5.20 25.72 -24.87
C SER A 434 6.00 27.00 -24.70
N ASP A 435 5.44 28.00 -24.05
CA ASP A 435 5.99 29.39 -23.95
C ASP A 435 6.90 29.61 -22.73
N GLY A 436 7.04 28.61 -21.83
CA GLY A 436 7.86 28.73 -20.63
C GLY A 436 7.29 29.59 -19.51
N LEU A 437 6.08 30.09 -19.67
CA LEU A 437 5.36 30.81 -18.62
C LEU A 437 4.63 29.83 -17.70
N PRO A 438 4.34 30.23 -16.44
CA PRO A 438 3.50 29.46 -15.54
C PRO A 438 2.14 29.11 -16.17
N ASP A 439 1.53 28.01 -15.81
CA ASP A 439 0.28 27.53 -16.43
C ASP A 439 -0.93 28.43 -16.20
N ASP A 440 -0.92 29.26 -15.14
CA ASP A 440 -1.90 30.28 -14.80
C ASP A 440 -1.71 31.62 -15.53
N ALA A 441 -0.64 31.77 -16.34
CA ALA A 441 -0.39 32.99 -17.08
C ALA A 441 -1.46 33.25 -18.16
N ILE A 442 -1.88 34.50 -18.31
CA ILE A 442 -2.81 34.92 -19.39
C ILE A 442 -2.14 34.74 -20.75
N ARG A 443 -2.76 33.98 -21.64
CA ARG A 443 -2.24 33.61 -22.96
C ARG A 443 -3.20 33.98 -24.08
N PRO A 444 -2.68 34.32 -25.26
CA PRO A 444 -3.49 34.41 -26.48
C PRO A 444 -4.16 33.09 -26.81
N ALA A 445 -5.39 33.14 -27.32
CA ALA A 445 -6.22 31.95 -27.61
C ALA A 445 -5.64 30.95 -28.61
N HIS A 446 -4.59 31.34 -29.37
CA HIS A 446 -3.94 30.47 -30.34
C HIS A 446 -2.82 29.59 -29.76
N ILE A 447 -2.45 29.78 -28.50
CA ILE A 447 -1.44 28.93 -27.83
C ILE A 447 -2.11 27.72 -27.24
N GLU A 448 -1.89 26.57 -27.87
CA GLU A 448 -2.41 25.29 -27.42
C GLU A 448 -1.47 24.59 -26.47
N GLN A 449 -2.05 23.90 -25.49
CA GLN A 449 -1.30 22.97 -24.64
C GLN A 449 -0.88 21.74 -25.45
N LYS A 450 0.38 21.34 -25.29
CA LYS A 450 0.94 20.12 -25.92
C LYS A 450 1.66 19.26 -24.91
N TYR A 451 1.68 17.95 -25.15
CA TYR A 451 2.50 17.05 -24.35
C TYR A 451 3.99 17.33 -24.58
N ARG A 452 4.71 17.57 -23.50
CA ARG A 452 6.17 17.77 -23.50
C ARG A 452 6.82 16.67 -22.69
N ALA A 453 7.99 16.23 -23.12
CA ALA A 453 8.79 15.30 -22.35
C ALA A 453 9.45 16.05 -21.19
N MET A 454 9.05 15.73 -19.98
CA MET A 454 9.64 16.28 -18.75
C MET A 454 10.90 15.55 -18.37
N ASN A 455 10.89 14.22 -18.52
CA ASN A 455 12.04 13.38 -18.25
C ASN A 455 12.13 12.26 -19.29
N ARG A 456 13.35 11.96 -19.72
CA ARG A 456 13.64 10.82 -20.62
C ARG A 456 14.98 10.24 -20.24
N GLY A 457 15.06 8.94 -20.15
CA GLY A 457 16.34 8.29 -19.79
C GLY A 457 16.46 6.91 -20.40
N LEU A 458 17.65 6.59 -20.85
CA LEU A 458 18.08 5.23 -21.12
C LEU A 458 18.81 4.74 -19.87
N PHE A 459 18.53 3.52 -19.44
CA PHE A 459 19.28 2.90 -18.38
C PHE A 459 19.76 1.51 -18.78
N PHE A 460 20.91 1.14 -18.22
CA PHE A 460 21.48 -0.19 -18.36
C PHE A 460 21.87 -0.68 -16.97
N LYS A 461 21.45 -1.89 -16.65
CA LYS A 461 21.76 -2.52 -15.38
C LYS A 461 22.25 -3.95 -15.60
N ALA A 462 23.35 -4.30 -14.99
CA ALA A 462 23.85 -5.66 -14.97
C ALA A 462 23.93 -6.15 -13.53
N SER A 463 23.33 -7.29 -13.23
CA SER A 463 23.56 -8.00 -11.98
C SER A 463 24.33 -9.27 -12.25
N TYR A 464 25.33 -9.55 -11.43
CA TYR A 464 26.12 -10.77 -11.50
C TYR A 464 26.05 -11.50 -10.17
N LEU A 465 25.54 -12.72 -10.18
CA LEU A 465 25.48 -13.57 -8.99
C LEU A 465 26.59 -14.63 -9.06
N LYS A 466 27.52 -14.58 -8.12
CA LYS A 466 28.48 -15.64 -7.87
C LYS A 466 28.08 -16.38 -6.59
N ARG A 467 27.83 -17.68 -6.70
CA ARG A 467 27.61 -18.55 -5.54
C ARG A 467 28.93 -19.23 -5.22
N PHE A 468 29.30 -19.22 -3.95
CA PHE A 468 30.50 -19.90 -3.45
C PHE A 468 30.12 -21.20 -2.74
#